data_2ef519e28d32c3d51579e85e787d19a9
#
_entry.id   2ef519e28d32c3d51579e85e787d19a9
#
_cell.length_a   1.000
_cell.length_b   1.000
_cell.length_c   1.000
_cell.angle_alpha   90.00
_cell.angle_beta   90.00
_cell.angle_gamma   90.00
#
_symmetry.space_group_name_H-M   'P 1'
#
loop_
_entity.id
_entity.type
_entity.pdbx_description
1 polymer ?
#
loop_
_entity_poly.entity_id
_entity_poly.type
_entity_poly.pdbx_seq_one_letter_code
_entity_poly.pdbx_strand_id
1 'polypeptide(L)'
;MGTALPLVVVSVAYHSQGPLTSLAVDLGRQLNAPLAWLVVDNAPLSAPLDPLALQAQLGDVPLQLLRGQEGSGFAAGCNTAFAALQRQGHRGWVWLLNPDTRLPEPDAVAQVQQALQVLEPRALVGTAVRDEEGALEASGGWLDPGLRFRRRRLMPAHATAVDPVPVDWLSGCSLLLQPTAHEPPARFDPAYPLYYEDMDLCRRLAAAGAPVLWLPQLEVLHQRGEGSRTPSTRRLQLSTRSYCRFLQQHCPLWVQLLRLGRSLLGALLRAPLQPRRALAVWRGFRGVD
;
A
#
# COMPACT_ATOMS: atom_id res chain seq x y z
N MET A 1 9.22 -0.87 -31.77
CA MET A 1 8.47 -1.46 -30.67
C MET A 1 9.40 -1.46 -29.46
N GLY A 2 9.19 -0.55 -28.49
CA GLY A 2 9.96 -0.59 -27.25
C GLY A 2 9.63 -1.87 -26.47
N THR A 3 10.65 -2.59 -26.01
CA THR A 3 10.45 -3.73 -25.12
C THR A 3 9.73 -3.22 -23.86
N ALA A 4 8.55 -3.79 -23.56
CA ALA A 4 7.83 -3.46 -22.34
C ALA A 4 8.77 -3.62 -21.13
N LEU A 5 8.82 -2.61 -20.26
CA LEU A 5 9.63 -2.71 -19.06
C LEU A 5 9.13 -3.88 -18.19
N PRO A 6 10.02 -4.69 -17.64
CA PRO A 6 9.63 -5.86 -16.87
C PRO A 6 8.84 -5.43 -15.62
N LEU A 7 7.71 -6.12 -15.36
CA LEU A 7 6.85 -5.91 -14.21
C LEU A 7 7.04 -7.07 -13.22
N VAL A 8 7.35 -6.75 -11.96
CA VAL A 8 7.39 -7.70 -10.83
C VAL A 8 6.27 -7.37 -9.86
N VAL A 9 5.49 -8.38 -9.47
CA VAL A 9 4.51 -8.25 -8.39
C VAL A 9 5.19 -8.46 -7.05
N VAL A 10 4.83 -7.65 -6.04
CA VAL A 10 5.36 -7.76 -4.68
C VAL A 10 4.20 -7.77 -3.68
N SER A 11 4.20 -8.73 -2.76
CA SER A 11 3.27 -8.79 -1.64
C SER A 11 4.00 -8.93 -0.31
N VAL A 12 3.51 -8.26 0.73
CA VAL A 12 4.02 -8.38 2.10
C VAL A 12 3.01 -9.14 2.94
N ALA A 13 3.41 -10.30 3.44
CA ALA A 13 2.55 -11.24 4.15
C ALA A 13 2.76 -11.20 5.66
N TYR A 14 1.67 -11.37 6.39
CA TYR A 14 1.65 -11.65 7.82
C TYR A 14 0.44 -12.55 8.12
N HIS A 15 0.67 -13.86 8.32
CA HIS A 15 -0.40 -14.87 8.47
C HIS A 15 -1.41 -14.85 7.30
N SER A 16 -0.93 -14.75 6.05
CA SER A 16 -1.77 -14.49 4.89
C SER A 16 -1.80 -15.64 3.88
N GLN A 17 -1.54 -16.90 4.28
CA GLN A 17 -1.48 -18.05 3.36
C GLN A 17 -2.73 -18.15 2.46
N GLY A 18 -3.93 -18.15 3.04
CA GLY A 18 -5.18 -18.28 2.26
C GLY A 18 -5.37 -17.16 1.24
N PRO A 19 -5.32 -15.87 1.64
CA PRO A 19 -5.37 -14.75 0.71
C PRO A 19 -4.32 -14.82 -0.40
N LEU A 20 -3.07 -15.13 -0.07
CA LEU A 20 -2.01 -15.28 -1.08
C LEU A 20 -2.27 -16.44 -2.04
N THR A 21 -2.85 -17.55 -1.57
CA THR A 21 -3.24 -18.66 -2.45
C THR A 21 -4.27 -18.21 -3.49
N SER A 22 -5.24 -17.38 -3.07
CA SER A 22 -6.23 -16.81 -3.99
C SER A 22 -5.59 -15.85 -5.01
N LEU A 23 -4.68 -15.01 -4.58
CA LEU A 23 -3.92 -14.12 -5.48
C LEU A 23 -3.00 -14.92 -6.42
N ALA A 24 -2.39 -16.02 -5.96
CA ALA A 24 -1.57 -16.91 -6.79
C ALA A 24 -2.39 -17.51 -7.94
N VAL A 25 -3.62 -17.97 -7.67
CA VAL A 25 -4.55 -18.45 -8.70
C VAL A 25 -4.83 -17.37 -9.75
N ASP A 26 -5.06 -16.13 -9.32
CA ASP A 26 -5.35 -15.03 -10.23
C ASP A 26 -4.11 -14.67 -11.08
N LEU A 27 -2.92 -14.64 -10.48
CA LEU A 27 -1.66 -14.36 -11.19
C LEU A 27 -1.32 -15.48 -12.20
N GLY A 28 -1.56 -16.75 -11.83
CA GLY A 28 -1.33 -17.89 -12.73
C GLY A 28 -2.28 -17.97 -13.92
N ARG A 29 -3.42 -17.25 -13.88
CA ARG A 29 -4.41 -17.19 -14.96
C ARG A 29 -4.24 -15.99 -15.89
N GLN A 30 -3.28 -15.09 -15.58
CA GLN A 30 -3.08 -13.90 -16.41
C GLN A 30 -2.59 -14.25 -17.82
N LEU A 31 -3.17 -13.64 -18.83
CA LEU A 31 -2.80 -13.80 -20.25
C LEU A 31 -1.35 -13.34 -20.50
N ASN A 32 -0.92 -12.27 -19.82
CA ASN A 32 0.47 -11.83 -19.78
C ASN A 32 0.99 -11.99 -18.35
N ALA A 33 1.90 -12.92 -18.17
CA ALA A 33 2.48 -13.16 -16.86
C ALA A 33 3.38 -11.98 -16.41
N PRO A 34 3.41 -11.63 -15.11
CA PRO A 34 4.47 -10.80 -14.58
C PRO A 34 5.81 -11.55 -14.66
N LEU A 35 6.93 -10.81 -14.61
CA LEU A 35 8.27 -11.41 -14.63
C LEU A 35 8.50 -12.36 -13.44
N ALA A 36 7.97 -12.00 -12.29
CA ALA A 36 8.00 -12.81 -11.07
C ALA A 36 7.00 -12.30 -10.04
N TRP A 37 6.65 -13.13 -9.08
CA TRP A 37 5.99 -12.71 -7.85
C TRP A 37 6.94 -12.84 -6.66
N LEU A 38 7.21 -11.72 -5.99
CA LEU A 38 8.05 -11.63 -4.80
C LEU A 38 7.16 -11.52 -3.57
N VAL A 39 7.23 -12.46 -2.66
CA VAL A 39 6.49 -12.43 -1.40
C VAL A 39 7.47 -12.26 -0.24
N VAL A 40 7.24 -11.25 0.59
CA VAL A 40 7.99 -11.05 1.84
C VAL A 40 7.16 -11.53 3.01
N ASP A 41 7.62 -12.59 3.67
CA ASP A 41 6.93 -13.18 4.83
C ASP A 41 7.45 -12.57 6.14
N ASN A 42 6.63 -11.76 6.79
CA ASN A 42 6.88 -11.15 8.10
C ASN A 42 6.25 -11.93 9.27
N ALA A 43 5.66 -13.11 9.00
CA ALA A 43 5.07 -13.95 10.05
C ALA A 43 6.15 -14.60 10.93
N PRO A 44 5.85 -15.07 12.15
CA PRO A 44 6.80 -15.80 12.96
C PRO A 44 7.24 -17.12 12.31
N LEU A 45 8.44 -17.59 12.64
CA LEU A 45 8.97 -18.86 12.12
C LEU A 45 8.11 -20.08 12.49
N SER A 46 7.30 -19.97 13.51
CA SER A 46 6.33 -21.01 13.92
C SER A 46 5.14 -21.17 12.98
N ALA A 47 4.91 -20.19 12.08
CA ALA A 47 3.80 -20.20 11.13
C ALA A 47 4.26 -19.63 9.76
N PRO A 48 5.24 -20.25 9.10
CA PRO A 48 5.76 -19.80 7.82
C PRO A 48 4.74 -20.01 6.71
N LEU A 49 4.90 -19.27 5.61
CA LEU A 49 4.18 -19.55 4.38
C LEU A 49 4.64 -20.88 3.77
N ASP A 50 3.71 -21.55 3.09
CA ASP A 50 4.00 -22.71 2.26
C ASP A 50 4.26 -22.26 0.80
N PRO A 51 5.54 -22.19 0.38
CA PRO A 51 5.87 -21.74 -0.96
C PRO A 51 5.46 -22.74 -2.05
N LEU A 52 5.40 -24.04 -1.74
CA LEU A 52 5.02 -25.07 -2.71
C LEU A 52 3.54 -24.96 -3.05
N ALA A 53 2.70 -24.72 -2.04
CA ALA A 53 1.27 -24.49 -2.24
C ALA A 53 0.99 -23.23 -3.08
N LEU A 54 1.78 -22.17 -2.91
CA LEU A 54 1.68 -20.95 -3.72
C LEU A 54 2.16 -21.18 -5.15
N GLN A 55 3.34 -21.79 -5.33
CA GLN A 55 3.91 -22.06 -6.66
C GLN A 55 3.02 -22.97 -7.49
N ALA A 56 2.35 -23.94 -6.87
CA ALA A 56 1.42 -24.83 -7.57
C ALA A 56 0.23 -24.10 -8.22
N GLN A 57 -0.14 -22.91 -7.75
CA GLN A 57 -1.20 -22.09 -8.31
C GLN A 57 -0.72 -21.11 -9.38
N LEU A 58 0.58 -20.76 -9.38
CA LEU A 58 1.17 -19.74 -10.24
C LEU A 58 1.48 -20.24 -11.66
N GLY A 59 1.49 -21.56 -11.88
CA GLY A 59 1.97 -22.13 -13.14
C GLY A 59 3.42 -21.73 -13.40
N ASP A 60 3.67 -21.10 -14.55
CA ASP A 60 5.01 -20.71 -14.99
C ASP A 60 5.51 -19.38 -14.38
N VAL A 61 4.71 -18.68 -13.61
CA VAL A 61 5.13 -17.43 -12.94
C VAL A 61 6.10 -17.78 -11.81
N PRO A 62 7.37 -17.30 -11.85
CA PRO A 62 8.33 -17.61 -10.81
C PRO A 62 7.94 -16.98 -9.47
N LEU A 63 7.90 -17.77 -8.40
CA LEU A 63 7.76 -17.32 -7.04
C LEU A 63 9.11 -17.12 -6.37
N GLN A 64 9.32 -15.96 -5.77
CA GLN A 64 10.44 -15.71 -4.88
C GLN A 64 9.93 -15.40 -3.48
N LEU A 65 10.16 -16.29 -2.52
CA LEU A 65 9.84 -16.06 -1.13
C LEU A 65 11.05 -15.46 -0.40
N LEU A 66 10.85 -14.29 0.22
CA LEU A 66 11.84 -13.64 1.07
C LEU A 66 11.39 -13.69 2.52
N ARG A 67 12.33 -13.92 3.41
CA ARG A 67 12.07 -13.76 4.83
C ARG A 67 12.25 -12.30 5.24
N GLY A 68 11.18 -11.69 5.74
CA GLY A 68 11.22 -10.39 6.39
C GLY A 68 11.51 -10.52 7.89
N GLN A 69 11.65 -9.38 8.57
CA GLN A 69 11.72 -9.35 10.02
C GLN A 69 10.32 -9.56 10.60
N GLU A 70 10.18 -10.44 11.58
CA GLU A 70 8.92 -10.73 12.23
C GLU A 70 8.22 -9.47 12.74
N GLY A 71 6.96 -9.29 12.35
CA GLY A 71 6.13 -8.16 12.77
C GLY A 71 6.57 -6.78 12.30
N SER A 72 7.54 -6.68 11.37
CA SER A 72 8.12 -5.39 10.93
C SER A 72 7.15 -4.49 10.13
N GLY A 73 5.98 -5.00 9.75
CA GLY A 73 4.96 -4.23 9.03
C GLY A 73 5.18 -4.13 7.51
N PHE A 74 4.26 -3.43 6.86
CA PHE A 74 4.21 -3.31 5.40
C PHE A 74 5.43 -2.56 4.83
N ALA A 75 5.74 -1.38 5.37
CA ALA A 75 6.83 -0.53 4.91
C ALA A 75 8.19 -1.24 4.88
N ALA A 76 8.54 -1.95 5.97
CA ALA A 76 9.79 -2.68 6.06
C ALA A 76 9.81 -3.89 5.12
N GLY A 77 8.69 -4.59 4.96
CA GLY A 77 8.54 -5.68 4.00
C GLY A 77 8.76 -5.20 2.56
N CYS A 78 8.12 -4.11 2.15
CA CYS A 78 8.33 -3.50 0.83
C CYS A 78 9.81 -3.12 0.61
N ASN A 79 10.46 -2.53 1.61
CA ASN A 79 11.88 -2.19 1.52
C ASN A 79 12.79 -3.42 1.39
N THR A 80 12.42 -4.54 2.03
CA THR A 80 13.13 -5.82 1.85
C THR A 80 13.03 -6.31 0.41
N ALA A 81 11.82 -6.24 -0.19
CA ALA A 81 11.62 -6.59 -1.59
C ALA A 81 12.40 -5.65 -2.53
N PHE A 82 12.33 -4.33 -2.33
CA PHE A 82 13.07 -3.36 -3.15
C PHE A 82 14.57 -3.57 -3.10
N ALA A 83 15.12 -3.88 -1.90
CA ALA A 83 16.54 -4.17 -1.76
C ALA A 83 16.94 -5.48 -2.47
N ALA A 84 16.09 -6.50 -2.46
CA ALA A 84 16.33 -7.74 -3.20
C ALA A 84 16.31 -7.51 -4.71
N LEU A 85 15.29 -6.83 -5.22
CA LEU A 85 15.17 -6.48 -6.65
C LEU A 85 16.34 -5.61 -7.13
N GLN A 86 16.76 -4.63 -6.34
CA GLN A 86 17.93 -3.79 -6.66
C GLN A 86 19.21 -4.62 -6.77
N ARG A 87 19.43 -5.58 -5.84
CA ARG A 87 20.60 -6.49 -5.91
C ARG A 87 20.56 -7.41 -7.13
N GLN A 88 19.37 -7.76 -7.60
CA GLN A 88 19.17 -8.55 -8.82
C GLN A 88 19.27 -7.71 -10.09
N GLY A 89 19.53 -6.41 -9.98
CA GLY A 89 19.63 -5.49 -11.13
C GLY A 89 18.27 -5.14 -11.76
N HIS A 90 17.14 -5.42 -11.09
CA HIS A 90 15.82 -5.07 -11.61
C HIS A 90 15.66 -3.55 -11.68
N ARG A 91 15.29 -3.05 -12.86
CA ARG A 91 15.07 -1.64 -13.14
C ARG A 91 13.67 -1.36 -13.71
N GLY A 92 12.81 -2.36 -13.69
CA GLY A 92 11.44 -2.28 -14.18
C GLY A 92 10.46 -1.81 -13.11
N TRP A 93 9.19 -1.94 -13.46
CA TRP A 93 8.08 -1.63 -12.57
C TRP A 93 7.90 -2.69 -11.49
N VAL A 94 7.53 -2.23 -10.32
CA VAL A 94 7.11 -3.05 -9.18
C VAL A 94 5.65 -2.75 -8.91
N TRP A 95 4.81 -3.77 -8.90
CA TRP A 95 3.42 -3.68 -8.50
C TRP A 95 3.25 -4.23 -7.09
N LEU A 96 3.08 -3.35 -6.12
CA LEU A 96 2.71 -3.71 -4.75
C LEU A 96 1.24 -4.12 -4.75
N LEU A 97 0.96 -5.34 -4.33
CA LEU A 97 -0.39 -5.86 -4.11
C LEU A 97 -0.50 -6.42 -2.70
N ASN A 98 -1.51 -5.99 -1.96
CA ASN A 98 -1.82 -6.61 -0.69
C ASN A 98 -2.14 -8.11 -0.87
N PRO A 99 -1.85 -8.95 0.14
CA PRO A 99 -2.16 -10.39 0.08
C PRO A 99 -3.63 -10.70 -0.19
N ASP A 100 -4.54 -9.85 0.27
CA ASP A 100 -5.99 -9.97 0.17
C ASP A 100 -6.58 -9.22 -1.04
N THR A 101 -5.76 -8.93 -2.05
CA THR A 101 -6.22 -8.44 -3.36
C THR A 101 -6.53 -9.58 -4.32
N ARG A 102 -7.42 -9.32 -5.28
CA ARG A 102 -7.79 -10.22 -6.37
C ARG A 102 -7.68 -9.51 -7.71
N LEU A 103 -7.34 -10.27 -8.73
CA LEU A 103 -7.29 -9.84 -10.12
C LEU A 103 -8.30 -10.69 -10.94
N PRO A 104 -9.59 -10.34 -10.89
CA PRO A 104 -10.63 -11.17 -11.52
C PRO A 104 -10.49 -11.23 -13.04
N GLU A 105 -10.01 -10.15 -13.65
CA GLU A 105 -9.83 -10.08 -15.11
C GLU A 105 -8.54 -10.77 -15.54
N PRO A 106 -8.60 -11.67 -16.53
CA PRO A 106 -7.41 -12.43 -16.96
C PRO A 106 -6.39 -11.59 -17.71
N ASP A 107 -6.71 -10.38 -18.10
CA ASP A 107 -5.84 -9.43 -18.81
C ASP A 107 -5.38 -8.25 -17.92
N ALA A 108 -5.63 -8.29 -16.61
CA ALA A 108 -5.28 -7.20 -15.70
C ALA A 108 -3.78 -6.85 -15.75
N VAL A 109 -2.90 -7.84 -15.80
CA VAL A 109 -1.44 -7.61 -15.93
C VAL A 109 -1.12 -6.97 -17.28
N ALA A 110 -1.77 -7.42 -18.37
CA ALA A 110 -1.57 -6.84 -19.71
C ALA A 110 -2.01 -5.38 -19.77
N GLN A 111 -3.17 -5.06 -19.20
CA GLN A 111 -3.68 -3.69 -19.11
C GLN A 111 -2.73 -2.80 -18.31
N VAL A 112 -2.21 -3.27 -17.18
CA VAL A 112 -1.21 -2.55 -16.41
C VAL A 112 0.05 -2.32 -17.22
N GLN A 113 0.62 -3.35 -17.86
CA GLN A 113 1.81 -3.22 -18.68
C GLN A 113 1.61 -2.23 -19.83
N GLN A 114 0.45 -2.24 -20.47
CA GLN A 114 0.10 -1.29 -21.54
C GLN A 114 0.04 0.15 -21.02
N ALA A 115 -0.64 0.38 -19.91
CA ALA A 115 -0.77 1.72 -19.30
C ALA A 115 0.60 2.29 -18.89
N LEU A 116 1.50 1.45 -18.40
CA LEU A 116 2.82 1.87 -17.94
C LEU A 116 3.79 2.24 -19.08
N GLN A 117 3.54 1.81 -20.34
CA GLN A 117 4.42 2.11 -21.48
C GLN A 117 4.51 3.61 -21.80
N VAL A 118 3.47 4.36 -21.50
CA VAL A 118 3.37 5.79 -21.81
C VAL A 118 3.66 6.70 -20.62
N LEU A 119 3.89 6.11 -19.44
CA LEU A 119 4.18 6.85 -18.21
C LEU A 119 5.68 6.98 -18.00
N GLU A 120 6.07 8.11 -17.40
CA GLU A 120 7.47 8.31 -17.04
C GLU A 120 7.89 7.36 -15.89
N PRO A 121 9.14 6.87 -15.90
CA PRO A 121 9.63 5.91 -14.91
C PRO A 121 9.55 6.37 -13.45
N ARG A 122 9.52 7.68 -13.22
CA ARG A 122 9.42 8.27 -11.87
C ARG A 122 7.99 8.37 -11.34
N ALA A 123 6.98 8.06 -12.16
CA ALA A 123 5.60 8.11 -11.72
C ALA A 123 5.29 7.08 -10.63
N LEU A 124 4.48 7.49 -9.64
CA LEU A 124 3.76 6.60 -8.75
C LEU A 124 2.36 6.43 -9.29
N VAL A 125 1.92 5.19 -9.41
CA VAL A 125 0.65 4.88 -10.07
C VAL A 125 -0.21 4.01 -9.15
N GLY A 126 -1.44 4.44 -8.89
CA GLY A 126 -2.44 3.67 -8.16
C GLY A 126 -3.54 3.18 -9.08
N THR A 127 -4.18 2.09 -8.70
CA THR A 127 -5.33 1.53 -9.40
C THR A 127 -6.63 1.79 -8.65
N ALA A 128 -7.78 1.53 -9.27
CA ALA A 128 -9.05 1.53 -8.58
C ALA A 128 -9.16 0.26 -7.71
N VAL A 129 -9.17 0.45 -6.40
CA VAL A 129 -9.39 -0.63 -5.43
C VAL A 129 -10.87 -0.69 -5.11
N ARG A 130 -11.52 -1.82 -5.41
CA ARG A 130 -12.93 -2.05 -5.11
C ARG A 130 -13.09 -3.08 -4.00
N ASP A 131 -14.15 -2.94 -3.23
CA ASP A 131 -14.57 -3.98 -2.27
C ASP A 131 -15.34 -5.11 -2.96
N GLU A 132 -15.75 -6.10 -2.17
CA GLU A 132 -16.51 -7.26 -2.66
C GLU A 132 -17.89 -6.88 -3.24
N GLU A 133 -18.44 -5.76 -2.83
CA GLU A 133 -19.68 -5.17 -3.33
C GLU A 133 -19.49 -4.32 -4.59
N GLY A 134 -18.23 -4.18 -5.06
CA GLY A 134 -17.85 -3.38 -6.22
C GLY A 134 -17.75 -1.87 -5.95
N ALA A 135 -17.89 -1.44 -4.69
CA ALA A 135 -17.76 -0.04 -4.35
C ALA A 135 -16.28 0.40 -4.31
N LEU A 136 -16.02 1.63 -4.75
CA LEU A 136 -14.66 2.18 -4.73
C LEU A 136 -14.19 2.40 -3.29
N GLU A 137 -13.13 1.71 -2.90
CA GLU A 137 -12.46 1.93 -1.63
C GLU A 137 -11.52 3.15 -1.67
N ALA A 138 -10.82 3.40 -0.56
CA ALA A 138 -9.85 4.50 -0.45
C ALA A 138 -8.59 4.21 -1.27
N SER A 139 -8.70 4.32 -2.59
CA SER A 139 -7.60 4.07 -3.54
C SER A 139 -6.58 5.21 -3.59
N GLY A 140 -6.98 6.43 -3.20
CA GLY A 140 -6.15 7.62 -3.24
C GLY A 140 -6.95 8.89 -3.04
N GLY A 141 -6.36 10.05 -3.35
CA GLY A 141 -7.03 11.33 -3.29
C GLY A 141 -6.12 12.52 -3.06
N TRP A 142 -6.68 13.58 -2.48
CA TRP A 142 -6.01 14.85 -2.29
C TRP A 142 -5.86 15.21 -0.81
N LEU A 143 -4.81 15.97 -0.51
CA LEU A 143 -4.52 16.53 0.80
C LEU A 143 -4.81 18.02 0.75
N ASP A 144 -5.91 18.45 1.36
CA ASP A 144 -6.24 19.87 1.51
C ASP A 144 -5.34 20.48 2.60
N PRO A 145 -4.38 21.36 2.25
CA PRO A 145 -3.46 21.97 3.20
C PRO A 145 -4.08 23.08 4.04
N GLY A 146 -5.35 23.45 3.80
CA GLY A 146 -6.04 24.51 4.51
C GLY A 146 -6.23 24.25 6.00
N LEU A 147 -6.91 25.20 6.69
CA LEU A 147 -7.19 25.16 8.15
C LEU A 147 -7.73 23.82 8.65
N ARG A 148 -8.32 23.03 7.80
CA ARG A 148 -8.90 21.75 8.17
C ARG A 148 -8.00 20.56 7.86
N PHE A 149 -6.94 20.71 7.08
CA PHE A 149 -6.07 19.64 6.59
C PHE A 149 -6.86 18.34 6.39
N ARG A 150 -7.71 18.31 5.38
CA ARG A 150 -8.60 17.18 5.11
C ARG A 150 -8.00 16.29 4.03
N ARG A 151 -8.08 14.99 4.24
CA ARG A 151 -7.97 14.03 3.15
C ARG A 151 -9.28 14.05 2.37
N ARG A 152 -9.22 14.40 1.10
CA ARG A 152 -10.31 14.15 0.14
C ARG A 152 -9.99 12.83 -0.56
N ARG A 153 -10.96 11.96 -0.61
CA ARG A 153 -10.83 10.67 -1.29
C ARG A 153 -11.33 10.76 -2.72
N LEU A 154 -10.79 9.89 -3.57
CA LEU A 154 -11.41 9.61 -4.85
C LEU A 154 -12.85 9.11 -4.61
N MET A 155 -13.75 9.54 -5.46
CA MET A 155 -15.19 9.20 -5.41
C MET A 155 -15.56 8.44 -6.68
N PRO A 156 -16.67 7.67 -6.71
CA PRO A 156 -17.12 6.94 -7.90
C PRO A 156 -17.20 7.80 -9.16
N ALA A 157 -17.55 9.08 -9.04
CA ALA A 157 -17.57 10.02 -10.16
C ALA A 157 -16.20 10.22 -10.84
N HIS A 158 -15.09 10.00 -10.13
CA HIS A 158 -13.73 10.07 -10.72
C HIS A 158 -13.38 8.78 -11.49
N ALA A 159 -14.06 7.66 -11.21
CA ALA A 159 -13.80 6.37 -11.85
C ALA A 159 -14.24 6.33 -13.33
N THR A 160 -14.94 7.34 -13.81
CA THR A 160 -15.30 7.51 -15.23
C THR A 160 -14.24 8.25 -16.04
N ALA A 161 -13.15 8.72 -15.42
CA ALA A 161 -12.06 9.38 -16.12
C ALA A 161 -11.35 8.38 -17.05
N VAL A 162 -11.06 8.81 -18.26
CA VAL A 162 -10.30 8.04 -19.25
C VAL A 162 -8.80 8.25 -19.05
N ASP A 163 -8.42 9.48 -18.68
CA ASP A 163 -7.03 9.86 -18.46
C ASP A 163 -6.58 9.62 -17.00
N PRO A 164 -5.27 9.46 -16.78
CA PRO A 164 -4.72 9.40 -15.43
C PRO A 164 -5.10 10.63 -14.60
N VAL A 165 -5.60 10.42 -13.39
CA VAL A 165 -6.03 11.49 -12.48
C VAL A 165 -4.87 11.86 -11.55
N PRO A 166 -4.34 13.10 -11.59
CA PRO A 166 -3.33 13.55 -10.63
C PRO A 166 -3.92 13.62 -9.21
N VAL A 167 -3.18 13.04 -8.25
CA VAL A 167 -3.58 12.97 -6.84
C VAL A 167 -2.40 13.28 -5.91
N ASP A 168 -2.65 13.52 -4.63
CA ASP A 168 -1.59 13.77 -3.65
C ASP A 168 -1.13 12.50 -2.94
N TRP A 169 -1.95 11.46 -2.94
CA TRP A 169 -1.63 10.19 -2.30
C TRP A 169 -2.38 9.04 -2.95
N LEU A 170 -1.80 7.85 -2.86
CA LEU A 170 -2.31 6.57 -3.34
C LEU A 170 -2.30 5.55 -2.20
N SER A 171 -3.13 4.54 -2.29
CA SER A 171 -3.16 3.43 -1.35
C SER A 171 -2.07 2.40 -1.68
N GLY A 172 -1.36 1.95 -0.66
CA GLY A 172 -0.41 0.85 -0.77
C GLY A 172 -1.04 -0.51 -1.07
N CYS A 173 -2.38 -0.60 -1.06
CA CYS A 173 -3.10 -1.83 -1.42
C CYS A 173 -2.82 -2.27 -2.86
N SER A 174 -2.73 -1.31 -3.79
CA SER A 174 -2.33 -1.53 -5.18
C SER A 174 -1.57 -0.30 -5.68
N LEU A 175 -0.24 -0.38 -5.67
CA LEU A 175 0.66 0.73 -5.97
C LEU A 175 1.77 0.27 -6.90
N LEU A 176 1.96 0.98 -8.00
CA LEU A 176 3.01 0.72 -8.98
C LEU A 176 4.07 1.83 -8.93
N LEU A 177 5.33 1.44 -8.97
CA LEU A 177 6.45 2.37 -9.04
C LEU A 177 7.70 1.67 -9.58
N GLN A 178 8.70 2.44 -10.01
CA GLN A 178 10.05 1.95 -10.27
C GLN A 178 10.99 2.48 -9.17
N PRO A 179 11.32 1.70 -8.14
CA PRO A 179 12.10 2.20 -7.00
C PRO A 179 13.45 2.79 -7.41
N THR A 180 14.10 2.21 -8.43
CA THR A 180 15.42 2.63 -8.93
C THR A 180 15.38 3.82 -9.90
N ALA A 181 14.20 4.31 -10.29
CA ALA A 181 14.06 5.51 -11.12
C ALA A 181 14.18 6.82 -10.31
N HIS A 182 14.30 6.72 -9.00
CA HIS A 182 14.44 7.85 -8.08
C HIS A 182 15.87 7.96 -7.56
N GLU A 183 16.27 9.19 -7.19
CA GLU A 183 17.57 9.47 -6.60
C GLU A 183 17.37 10.26 -5.29
N PRO A 184 17.67 9.66 -4.13
CA PRO A 184 18.03 8.25 -3.92
C PRO A 184 16.87 7.31 -4.26
N PRO A 185 17.11 5.98 -4.42
CA PRO A 185 16.06 5.01 -4.73
C PRO A 185 14.89 5.07 -3.75
N ALA A 186 13.67 4.97 -4.29
CA ALA A 186 12.45 5.07 -3.50
C ALA A 186 12.39 4.02 -2.39
N ARG A 187 12.04 4.47 -1.18
CA ARG A 187 11.86 3.61 -0.01
C ARG A 187 10.73 4.13 0.88
N PHE A 188 10.00 3.21 1.45
CA PHE A 188 9.08 3.53 2.55
C PHE A 188 9.85 3.93 3.80
N ASP A 189 9.30 4.83 4.61
CA ASP A 189 9.85 5.11 5.93
C ASP A 189 9.36 4.02 6.94
N PRO A 190 10.27 3.17 7.44
CA PRO A 190 9.90 2.06 8.34
C PRO A 190 9.44 2.53 9.73
N ALA A 191 9.56 3.81 10.04
CA ALA A 191 9.08 4.37 11.30
C ALA A 191 7.54 4.58 11.32
N TYR A 192 6.84 4.28 10.21
CA TYR A 192 5.39 4.15 10.18
C TYR A 192 5.00 2.70 10.52
N PRO A 193 4.48 2.42 11.73
CA PRO A 193 4.16 1.06 12.13
C PRO A 193 2.90 0.52 11.45
N LEU A 194 1.96 1.40 11.06
CA LEU A 194 0.71 1.03 10.39
C LEU A 194 0.01 2.25 9.82
N TYR A 195 -0.30 2.23 8.53
CA TYR A 195 -0.92 3.30 7.76
C TYR A 195 -0.06 4.57 7.66
N TYR A 196 -0.37 5.42 6.70
CA TYR A 196 0.33 6.65 6.33
C TYR A 196 1.70 6.46 5.68
N GLU A 197 2.29 5.26 5.66
CA GLU A 197 3.54 4.96 4.96
C GLU A 197 3.44 5.19 3.45
N ASP A 198 2.28 4.85 2.87
CA ASP A 198 1.94 5.07 1.47
C ASP A 198 1.76 6.58 1.14
N MET A 199 1.03 7.28 2.00
CA MET A 199 0.86 8.73 1.87
C MET A 199 2.19 9.48 2.02
N ASP A 200 3.04 9.04 2.97
CA ASP A 200 4.37 9.60 3.17
C ASP A 200 5.25 9.41 1.93
N LEU A 201 5.27 8.20 1.38
CA LEU A 201 6.02 7.90 0.16
C LEU A 201 5.57 8.80 -1.00
N CYS A 202 4.26 8.89 -1.26
CA CYS A 202 3.72 9.76 -2.30
C CYS A 202 4.15 11.22 -2.10
N ARG A 203 4.04 11.74 -0.88
CA ARG A 203 4.41 13.13 -0.56
C ARG A 203 5.90 13.40 -0.77
N ARG A 204 6.78 12.51 -0.32
CA ARG A 204 8.23 12.67 -0.49
C ARG A 204 8.63 12.63 -1.95
N LEU A 205 8.11 11.68 -2.71
CA LEU A 205 8.45 11.53 -4.13
C LEU A 205 7.83 12.65 -4.98
N ALA A 206 6.61 13.10 -4.67
CA ALA A 206 6.00 14.27 -5.31
C ALA A 206 6.81 15.54 -5.05
N ALA A 207 7.32 15.75 -3.84
CA ALA A 207 8.21 16.87 -3.50
C ALA A 207 9.54 16.82 -4.28
N ALA A 208 9.97 15.63 -4.70
CA ALA A 208 11.10 15.41 -5.60
C ALA A 208 10.72 15.49 -7.10
N GLY A 209 9.48 15.90 -7.42
CA GLY A 209 9.00 16.10 -8.79
C GLY A 209 8.47 14.84 -9.48
N ALA A 210 8.19 13.76 -8.75
CA ALA A 210 7.55 12.57 -9.32
C ALA A 210 6.04 12.79 -9.47
N PRO A 211 5.42 12.45 -10.60
CA PRO A 211 3.96 12.45 -10.74
C PRO A 211 3.34 11.37 -9.85
N VAL A 212 2.20 11.70 -9.25
CA VAL A 212 1.37 10.76 -8.50
C VAL A 212 0.04 10.67 -9.21
N LEU A 213 -0.24 9.51 -9.81
CA LEU A 213 -1.32 9.33 -10.77
C LEU A 213 -2.22 8.16 -10.35
N TRP A 214 -3.52 8.37 -10.43
CA TRP A 214 -4.49 7.30 -10.26
C TRP A 214 -5.08 6.92 -11.61
N LEU A 215 -5.06 5.61 -11.92
CA LEU A 215 -5.60 5.04 -13.17
C LEU A 215 -6.93 4.34 -12.87
N PRO A 216 -8.07 4.99 -13.14
CA PRO A 216 -9.39 4.45 -12.82
C PRO A 216 -9.77 3.19 -13.59
N GLN A 217 -9.21 3.03 -14.80
CA GLN A 217 -9.49 1.87 -15.67
C GLN A 217 -8.77 0.58 -15.23
N LEU A 218 -7.78 0.68 -14.36
CA LEU A 218 -7.10 -0.48 -13.79
C LEU A 218 -7.74 -0.83 -12.44
N GLU A 219 -8.39 -1.98 -12.36
CA GLU A 219 -9.14 -2.36 -11.16
C GLU A 219 -8.52 -3.56 -10.45
N VAL A 220 -8.55 -3.53 -9.12
CA VAL A 220 -8.28 -4.68 -8.27
C VAL A 220 -9.39 -4.81 -7.24
N LEU A 221 -9.76 -6.04 -6.88
CA LEU A 221 -10.68 -6.29 -5.77
C LEU A 221 -9.90 -6.45 -4.48
N HIS A 222 -10.42 -5.94 -3.39
CA HIS A 222 -9.86 -6.07 -2.06
C HIS A 222 -10.80 -6.87 -1.17
N GLN A 223 -10.47 -8.15 -0.96
CA GLN A 223 -11.24 -9.07 -0.13
C GLN A 223 -10.81 -8.93 1.33
N ARG A 224 -11.42 -8.00 2.05
CA ARG A 224 -11.14 -7.83 3.48
C ARG A 224 -11.63 -9.01 4.28
N GLY A 225 -10.71 -9.80 4.83
CA GLY A 225 -11.08 -10.84 5.79
C GLY A 225 -11.81 -10.27 7.02
N GLU A 226 -12.65 -11.09 7.67
CA GLU A 226 -13.45 -10.67 8.84
C GLU A 226 -12.63 -10.03 9.97
N GLY A 227 -11.40 -10.48 10.20
CA GLY A 227 -10.47 -9.89 11.18
C GLY A 227 -10.01 -8.47 10.84
N SER A 228 -10.12 -8.05 9.57
CA SER A 228 -9.79 -6.69 9.13
C SER A 228 -10.91 -5.69 9.45
N ARG A 229 -12.15 -6.14 9.58
CA ARG A 229 -13.33 -5.29 9.81
C ARG A 229 -13.42 -4.76 11.24
N THR A 230 -12.81 -5.44 12.22
CA THR A 230 -12.88 -5.01 13.63
C THR A 230 -11.66 -4.18 14.03
N PRO A 231 -11.83 -2.88 14.32
CA PRO A 231 -10.73 -2.04 14.78
C PRO A 231 -10.22 -2.50 16.15
N SER A 232 -9.05 -3.11 16.22
CA SER A 232 -8.41 -3.45 17.50
C SER A 232 -7.82 -2.20 18.16
N THR A 233 -7.71 -2.19 19.49
CA THR A 233 -7.05 -1.11 20.22
C THR A 233 -5.58 -0.97 19.82
N ARG A 234 -4.90 -2.09 19.51
CA ARG A 234 -3.52 -2.09 19.00
C ARG A 234 -3.43 -1.40 17.64
N ARG A 235 -4.34 -1.69 16.72
CA ARG A 235 -4.40 -1.03 15.40
C ARG A 235 -4.64 0.48 15.56
N LEU A 236 -5.53 0.89 16.48
CA LEU A 236 -5.78 2.30 16.79
C LEU A 236 -4.54 3.00 17.35
N GLN A 237 -3.81 2.36 18.26
CA GLN A 237 -2.56 2.87 18.82
C GLN A 237 -1.51 3.10 17.71
N LEU A 238 -1.24 2.08 16.89
CA LEU A 238 -0.25 2.15 15.82
C LEU A 238 -0.61 3.19 14.75
N SER A 239 -1.87 3.24 14.33
CA SER A 239 -2.34 4.24 13.37
C SER A 239 -2.30 5.66 13.91
N THR A 240 -2.52 5.85 15.22
CA THR A 240 -2.36 7.15 15.88
C THR A 240 -0.90 7.59 15.89
N ARG A 241 0.04 6.67 16.18
CA ARG A 241 1.48 6.94 16.11
C ARG A 241 1.90 7.38 14.70
N SER A 242 1.47 6.62 13.68
CA SER A 242 1.72 6.98 12.27
C SER A 242 1.12 8.35 11.91
N TYR A 243 -0.09 8.64 12.37
CA TYR A 243 -0.73 9.94 12.15
C TYR A 243 0.07 11.09 12.76
N CYS A 244 0.55 10.95 13.99
CA CYS A 244 1.40 11.95 14.64
C CYS A 244 2.67 12.20 13.83
N ARG A 245 3.35 11.12 13.40
CA ARG A 245 4.55 11.20 12.58
C ARG A 245 4.28 11.91 11.24
N PHE A 246 3.19 11.53 10.56
CA PHE A 246 2.80 12.16 9.30
C PHE A 246 2.58 13.67 9.45
N LEU A 247 1.87 14.10 10.50
CA LEU A 247 1.69 15.52 10.78
C LEU A 247 3.01 16.24 11.05
N GLN A 248 3.91 15.62 11.80
CA GLN A 248 5.23 16.19 12.11
C GLN A 248 6.09 16.37 10.87
N GLN A 249 6.05 15.43 9.93
CA GLN A 249 6.86 15.48 8.72
C GLN A 249 6.28 16.37 7.62
N HIS A 250 4.95 16.43 7.49
CA HIS A 250 4.29 16.99 6.32
C HIS A 250 3.42 18.21 6.59
N CYS A 251 3.24 18.63 7.85
CA CYS A 251 2.33 19.72 8.20
C CYS A 251 3.04 20.81 9.00
N PRO A 252 2.65 22.08 8.82
CA PRO A 252 3.16 23.16 9.64
C PRO A 252 2.71 23.01 11.11
N LEU A 253 3.48 23.58 12.05
CA LEU A 253 3.29 23.40 13.49
C LEU A 253 1.86 23.70 13.97
N TRP A 254 1.25 24.77 13.46
CA TRP A 254 -0.13 25.13 13.85
C TRP A 254 -1.16 24.06 13.45
N VAL A 255 -0.98 23.39 12.29
CA VAL A 255 -1.83 22.25 11.90
C VAL A 255 -1.61 21.06 12.81
N GLN A 256 -0.35 20.77 13.15
CA GLN A 256 -0.01 19.72 14.11
C GLN A 256 -0.74 19.95 15.44
N LEU A 257 -0.58 21.13 16.04
CA LEU A 257 -1.20 21.48 17.34
C LEU A 257 -2.72 21.37 17.28
N LEU A 258 -3.34 21.93 16.24
CA LEU A 258 -4.80 21.88 16.05
C LEU A 258 -5.31 20.43 15.95
N ARG A 259 -4.64 19.59 15.14
CA ARG A 259 -5.08 18.23 14.85
C ARG A 259 -4.80 17.29 16.01
N LEU A 260 -3.65 17.41 16.63
CA LEU A 260 -3.30 16.60 17.81
C LEU A 260 -4.17 16.99 19.00
N GLY A 261 -4.36 18.30 19.24
CA GLY A 261 -5.26 18.80 20.29
C GLY A 261 -6.70 18.30 20.13
N ARG A 262 -7.25 18.35 18.90
CA ARG A 262 -8.58 17.80 18.60
C ARG A 262 -8.66 16.29 18.85
N SER A 263 -7.63 15.53 18.49
CA SER A 263 -7.60 14.09 18.69
C SER A 263 -7.53 13.73 20.17
N LEU A 264 -6.70 14.44 20.93
CA LEU A 264 -6.62 14.29 22.40
C LEU A 264 -7.93 14.66 23.09
N LEU A 265 -8.52 15.79 22.74
CA LEU A 265 -9.82 16.20 23.29
C LEU A 265 -10.90 15.17 22.98
N GLY A 266 -10.94 14.67 21.73
CA GLY A 266 -11.86 13.61 21.33
C GLY A 266 -11.66 12.31 22.12
N ALA A 267 -10.43 11.95 22.44
CA ALA A 267 -10.11 10.78 23.27
C ALA A 267 -10.55 11.00 24.72
N LEU A 268 -10.29 12.17 25.30
CA LEU A 268 -10.70 12.53 26.68
C LEU A 268 -12.22 12.51 26.84
N LEU A 269 -12.96 13.12 25.90
CA LEU A 269 -14.42 13.16 25.95
C LEU A 269 -15.06 11.77 25.82
N ARG A 270 -14.42 10.84 25.12
CA ARG A 270 -14.88 9.45 24.97
C ARG A 270 -14.36 8.51 26.06
N ALA A 271 -13.40 8.93 26.88
CA ALA A 271 -12.77 8.09 27.89
C ALA A 271 -13.77 7.42 28.87
N PRO A 272 -14.83 8.11 29.34
CA PRO A 272 -15.81 7.47 30.22
C PRO A 272 -16.56 6.29 29.59
N LEU A 273 -16.85 6.37 28.29
CA LEU A 273 -17.59 5.35 27.55
C LEU A 273 -16.67 4.31 26.86
N GLN A 274 -15.47 4.69 26.50
CA GLN A 274 -14.53 3.88 25.72
C GLN A 274 -13.08 3.98 26.27
N PRO A 275 -12.83 3.61 27.52
CA PRO A 275 -11.53 3.85 28.17
C PRO A 275 -10.37 3.15 27.47
N ARG A 276 -10.57 1.92 26.97
CA ARG A 276 -9.54 1.18 26.22
C ARG A 276 -9.13 1.88 24.93
N ARG A 277 -10.08 2.49 24.23
CA ARG A 277 -9.79 3.24 22.98
C ARG A 277 -9.10 4.56 23.28
N ALA A 278 -9.53 5.28 24.32
CA ALA A 278 -8.88 6.51 24.77
C ALA A 278 -7.41 6.25 25.17
N LEU A 279 -7.16 5.16 25.90
CA LEU A 279 -5.81 4.74 26.27
C LEU A 279 -4.96 4.37 25.04
N ALA A 280 -5.54 3.71 24.02
CA ALA A 280 -4.83 3.37 22.80
C ALA A 280 -4.39 4.64 22.03
N VAL A 281 -5.27 5.64 21.93
CA VAL A 281 -4.93 6.94 21.35
C VAL A 281 -3.80 7.60 22.12
N TRP A 282 -3.90 7.67 23.47
CA TRP A 282 -2.87 8.24 24.34
C TRP A 282 -1.51 7.56 24.16
N ARG A 283 -1.48 6.21 24.15
CA ARG A 283 -0.24 5.44 23.91
C ARG A 283 0.35 5.72 22.53
N GLY A 284 -0.50 5.86 21.51
CA GLY A 284 -0.06 6.24 20.16
C GLY A 284 0.64 7.60 20.13
N PHE A 285 0.12 8.58 20.87
CA PHE A 285 0.74 9.91 21.01
C PHE A 285 2.11 9.87 21.70
N ARG A 286 2.26 9.03 22.72
CA ARG A 286 3.52 8.91 23.46
C ARG A 286 4.59 8.11 22.73
N GLY A 287 4.24 7.42 21.66
CA GLY A 287 5.14 6.50 20.96
C GLY A 287 5.56 5.28 21.80
N VAL A 288 4.84 4.99 22.88
CA VAL A 288 5.09 3.83 23.75
C VAL A 288 4.33 2.63 23.20
N ASP A 289 5.08 1.55 22.94
CA ASP A 289 4.53 0.25 22.53
C ASP A 289 3.93 -0.53 23.69
#